data_e6b626a35a3d6493d88e693c6d9812b0
#
_entry.id   e6b626a35a3d6493d88e693c6d9812b0
#
_cell.length_a   1.000
_cell.length_b   1.000
_cell.length_c   1.000
_cell.angle_alpha   90.00
_cell.angle_beta   90.00
_cell.angle_gamma   90.00
#
_symmetry.space_group_name_H-M   'P 1'
#
loop_
_entity.id
_entity.type
_entity.pdbx_description
1 polymer ?
#
loop_
_entity_poly.entity_id
_entity_poly.type
_entity_poly.pdbx_seq_one_letter_code
_entity_poly.pdbx_strand_id
1 'polypeptide(L)'
;MKLKTTIAATLAVATLSACAITPKDMETTPVIAQSPMGPVICQIYTHEQVTWDRSIRRPERMDTETADNLCRAEGKRIMEGGTPNYVPTVDTATGAATL
;
A
#
# COMPACT_ATOMS: atom_id res chain seq x y z
N MET A 1 14.32 -52.23 5.28
CA MET A 1 14.16 -51.85 5.07
C MET A 1 13.32 -51.03 4.88
N LYS A 2 12.86 -50.47 4.76
CA LYS A 2 12.12 -49.82 4.73
C LYS A 2 12.24 -48.63 4.94
N LEU A 3 12.54 -48.01 5.00
CA LEU A 3 12.73 -46.93 5.43
C LEU A 3 12.85 -46.01 4.53
N LYS A 4 13.03 -46.00 3.67
CA LYS A 4 13.20 -45.19 2.85
C LYS A 4 12.20 -44.36 2.44
N THR A 5 11.21 -44.33 2.73
CA THR A 5 10.16 -43.58 2.27
C THR A 5 10.03 -42.27 2.77
N THR A 6 10.69 -41.89 3.72
CA THR A 6 10.44 -40.67 4.32
C THR A 6 10.92 -39.49 3.61
N ILE A 7 11.60 -39.59 2.60
CA ILE A 7 12.13 -38.53 2.02
C ILE A 7 11.30 -37.62 1.28
N ALA A 8 10.26 -38.02 0.77
CA ALA A 8 9.49 -37.21 -0.13
C ALA A 8 8.88 -36.01 0.44
N ALA A 9 8.63 -35.96 1.67
CA ALA A 9 7.86 -34.89 2.20
C ALA A 9 8.51 -33.55 2.18
N THR A 10 9.77 -33.49 2.14
CA THR A 10 10.37 -32.21 2.31
C THR A 10 10.31 -31.29 1.17
N LEU A 11 10.02 -31.76 0.03
CA LEU A 11 10.09 -30.89 -1.09
C LEU A 11 9.00 -29.90 -1.24
N ALA A 12 7.87 -30.16 -0.74
CA ALA A 12 6.75 -29.31 -0.98
C ALA A 12 6.88 -27.94 -0.41
N VAL A 13 7.65 -27.78 0.58
CA VAL A 13 7.69 -26.52 1.26
C VAL A 13 8.30 -25.42 0.45
N ALA A 14 9.23 -25.73 -0.35
CA ALA A 14 9.96 -24.69 -1.02
C ALA A 14 9.15 -23.91 -2.00
N THR A 15 8.14 -24.48 -2.55
CA THR A 15 7.44 -23.77 -3.59
C THR A 15 6.54 -22.69 -3.07
N LEU A 16 6.17 -22.75 -1.84
CA LEU A 16 5.25 -21.77 -1.35
C LEU A 16 5.82 -20.39 -1.28
N SER A 17 7.06 -20.27 -0.97
CA SER A 17 7.59 -18.95 -0.81
C SER A 17 7.69 -18.21 -2.11
N ALA A 18 7.71 -18.90 -3.20
CA ALA A 18 7.84 -18.23 -4.46
C ALA A 18 6.61 -17.46 -4.85
N CYS A 19 5.49 -17.76 -4.21
CA CYS A 19 4.27 -17.08 -4.57
C CYS A 19 3.91 -15.97 -3.62
N ALA A 20 4.77 -15.65 -2.71
CA ALA A 20 4.43 -14.64 -1.73
C ALA A 20 4.36 -13.27 -2.39
N ILE A 21 3.33 -12.54 -2.08
CA ILE A 21 3.18 -11.21 -2.57
C ILE A 21 3.28 -10.28 -1.39
N THR A 22 4.12 -9.28 -1.47
CA THR A 22 4.29 -8.37 -0.36
C THR A 22 3.50 -7.10 -0.63
N PRO A 23 3.21 -6.33 0.40
CA PRO A 23 2.52 -5.07 0.17
C PRO A 23 3.25 -4.17 -0.80
N LYS A 24 4.56 -4.22 -0.79
CA LYS A 24 5.29 -3.36 -1.68
C LYS A 24 4.97 -3.63 -3.14
N ASP A 25 4.62 -4.84 -3.47
CA ASP A 25 4.31 -5.18 -4.85
C ASP A 25 3.03 -4.52 -5.32
N MET A 26 2.22 -4.03 -4.41
CA MET A 26 0.93 -3.46 -4.76
C MET A 26 0.87 -1.96 -4.55
N GLU A 27 2.00 -1.35 -4.23
CA GLU A 27 2.01 0.08 -3.98
C GLU A 27 1.78 0.86 -5.26
N THR A 28 0.99 1.91 -5.14
CA THR A 28 0.81 2.84 -6.25
C THR A 28 1.57 4.10 -5.95
N THR A 29 1.49 5.06 -6.85
CA THR A 29 1.96 6.39 -6.54
C THR A 29 1.12 6.92 -5.39
N PRO A 30 1.70 7.60 -4.43
CA PRO A 30 0.92 8.13 -3.32
C PRO A 30 -0.15 9.10 -3.79
N VAL A 31 -1.21 9.19 -3.02
CA VAL A 31 -2.32 10.06 -3.36
C VAL A 31 -2.54 11.06 -2.22
N ILE A 32 -3.22 12.13 -2.53
CA ILE A 32 -3.55 13.16 -1.57
C ILE A 32 -4.99 12.98 -1.16
N ALA A 33 -5.23 12.89 0.14
CA ALA A 33 -6.57 12.85 0.68
C ALA A 33 -6.81 14.14 1.43
N GLN A 34 -7.89 14.82 1.12
CA GLN A 34 -8.17 16.09 1.77
C GLN A 34 -8.89 15.88 3.08
N SER A 35 -8.60 16.73 4.02
CA SER A 35 -9.29 16.69 5.29
C SER A 35 -9.47 18.10 5.79
N PRO A 36 -10.36 18.30 6.77
CA PRO A 36 -10.51 19.64 7.34
C PRO A 36 -9.25 20.19 7.98
N MET A 37 -8.34 19.31 8.36
CA MET A 37 -7.12 19.76 8.97
C MET A 37 -6.00 19.96 7.96
N GLY A 38 -6.22 19.59 6.73
CA GLY A 38 -5.20 19.75 5.70
C GLY A 38 -5.03 18.46 4.93
N PRO A 39 -4.15 18.46 3.95
CA PRO A 39 -3.97 17.28 3.11
C PRO A 39 -3.20 16.20 3.83
N VAL A 40 -3.55 14.97 3.53
CA VAL A 40 -2.86 13.81 4.04
C VAL A 40 -2.32 13.06 2.83
N ILE A 41 -1.05 12.70 2.86
CA ILE A 41 -0.46 11.96 1.76
C ILE A 41 -0.55 10.49 2.12
N CYS A 42 -1.13 9.71 1.25
CA CYS A 42 -1.42 8.32 1.51
C CYS A 42 -0.68 7.42 0.58
N GLN A 43 -0.10 6.36 1.12
CA GLN A 43 0.38 5.28 0.29
C GLN A 43 -0.77 4.32 0.10
N ILE A 44 -1.19 4.15 -1.12
CA ILE A 44 -2.34 3.32 -1.43
C ILE A 44 -1.87 2.02 -2.04
N TYR A 45 -2.54 0.96 -1.70
CA TYR A 45 -2.22 -0.36 -2.23
C TYR A 45 -3.46 -0.86 -2.96
N THR A 46 -3.33 -1.13 -4.24
CA THR A 46 -4.47 -1.57 -5.03
C THR A 46 -4.55 -3.09 -5.02
N HIS A 47 -5.14 -3.68 -6.02
CA HIS A 47 -5.33 -5.13 -6.09
C HIS A 47 -6.12 -5.62 -4.89
N GLU A 48 -7.07 -4.80 -4.45
CA GLU A 48 -7.98 -5.22 -3.39
C GLU A 48 -7.35 -5.24 -2.01
N GLN A 49 -6.24 -4.60 -1.83
CA GLN A 49 -5.58 -4.61 -0.53
C GLN A 49 -5.64 -3.26 0.15
N VAL A 50 -6.84 -2.78 0.37
CA VAL A 50 -6.96 -1.47 1.01
C VAL A 50 -6.65 -1.49 2.49
N THR A 51 -6.57 -2.65 3.09
CA THR A 51 -6.26 -2.67 4.52
C THR A 51 -4.83 -2.28 4.81
N TRP A 52 -3.98 -2.24 3.81
CA TRP A 52 -2.60 -1.84 4.01
C TRP A 52 -2.39 -0.35 3.81
N ASP A 53 -3.40 0.37 3.35
CA ASP A 53 -3.24 1.79 3.10
C ASP A 53 -2.86 2.53 4.36
N ARG A 54 -1.97 3.48 4.24
CA ARG A 54 -1.51 4.21 5.41
C ARG A 54 -1.07 5.60 4.99
N SER A 55 -0.98 6.48 5.98
CA SER A 55 -0.51 7.82 5.72
C SER A 55 1.00 7.84 5.77
N ILE A 56 1.60 8.59 4.88
CA ILE A 56 3.04 8.81 4.93
C ILE A 56 3.35 10.26 5.26
N ARG A 57 2.36 11.13 5.22
CA ARG A 57 2.55 12.51 5.65
C ARG A 57 1.21 13.07 6.06
N ARG A 58 1.15 13.79 7.13
CA ARG A 58 -0.10 14.31 7.63
C ARG A 58 0.15 15.63 8.33
N PRO A 59 -0.91 16.43 8.55
CA PRO A 59 -0.77 17.65 9.33
C PRO A 59 -0.31 17.35 10.74
N GLU A 60 0.43 18.27 11.32
CA GLU A 60 0.99 18.04 12.62
C GLU A 60 -0.01 17.73 13.67
N ARG A 61 -1.17 18.34 13.59
CA ARG A 61 -2.16 18.18 14.64
C ARG A 61 -2.97 16.92 14.50
N MET A 62 -2.81 16.20 13.42
CA MET A 62 -3.57 15.00 13.20
C MET A 62 -2.79 13.81 13.71
N ASP A 63 -3.45 12.91 14.45
CA ASP A 63 -2.71 11.77 14.95
C ASP A 63 -2.63 10.70 13.85
N THR A 64 -1.77 9.75 14.07
CA THR A 64 -1.49 8.74 13.09
C THR A 64 -2.72 7.91 12.77
N GLU A 65 -3.47 7.57 13.79
CA GLU A 65 -4.62 6.72 13.57
C GLU A 65 -5.66 7.40 12.70
N THR A 66 -5.90 8.67 12.94
CA THR A 66 -6.85 9.41 12.13
C THR A 66 -6.39 9.49 10.69
N ALA A 67 -5.11 9.78 10.50
CA ALA A 67 -4.59 9.88 9.15
C ALA A 67 -4.66 8.55 8.43
N ASP A 68 -4.33 7.49 9.12
CA ASP A 68 -4.36 6.17 8.49
C ASP A 68 -5.78 5.78 8.12
N ASN A 69 -6.74 6.14 8.96
CA ASN A 69 -8.13 5.85 8.64
C ASN A 69 -8.61 6.65 7.43
N LEU A 70 -8.16 7.88 7.32
CA LEU A 70 -8.48 8.65 6.13
C LEU A 70 -7.89 7.99 4.89
N CYS A 71 -6.70 7.47 5.00
CA CYS A 71 -6.07 6.84 3.86
C CYS A 71 -6.77 5.53 3.48
N ARG A 72 -7.23 4.78 4.47
CA ARG A 72 -7.98 3.57 4.15
C ARG A 72 -9.29 3.91 3.48
N ALA A 73 -9.94 4.97 3.93
CA ALA A 73 -11.17 5.38 3.29
C ALA A 73 -10.92 5.83 1.86
N GLU A 74 -9.81 6.51 1.65
CA GLU A 74 -9.47 6.96 0.31
C GLU A 74 -9.17 5.77 -0.60
N GLY A 75 -8.46 4.79 -0.09
CA GLY A 75 -8.18 3.60 -0.88
C GLY A 75 -9.46 2.87 -1.25
N LYS A 76 -10.40 2.80 -0.31
CA LYS A 76 -11.64 2.15 -0.61
C LYS A 76 -12.42 2.92 -1.67
N ARG A 77 -12.42 4.23 -1.59
CA ARG A 77 -13.11 5.04 -2.58
C ARG A 77 -12.53 4.80 -3.96
N ILE A 78 -11.21 4.70 -4.05
CA ILE A 78 -10.57 4.45 -5.33
C ILE A 78 -10.92 3.07 -5.84
N MET A 79 -10.93 2.08 -4.97
CA MET A 79 -11.26 0.73 -5.39
C MET A 79 -12.69 0.62 -5.88
N GLU A 80 -13.54 1.50 -5.41
CA GLU A 80 -14.92 1.50 -5.83
C GLU A 80 -15.14 2.36 -7.06
N GLY A 81 -14.09 2.78 -7.71
CA GLY A 81 -14.23 3.51 -8.97
C GLY A 81 -13.92 4.98 -8.89
N GLY A 82 -13.50 5.47 -7.74
CA GLY A 82 -13.19 6.89 -7.64
C GLY A 82 -11.87 7.22 -8.32
N THR A 83 -11.70 8.46 -8.66
CA THR A 83 -10.49 8.92 -9.32
C THR A 83 -9.42 9.24 -8.31
N PRO A 84 -8.25 8.67 -8.42
CA PRO A 84 -7.18 8.98 -7.48
C PRO A 84 -6.63 10.39 -7.73
N ASN A 85 -6.21 11.03 -6.67
CA ASN A 85 -5.58 12.33 -6.77
C ASN A 85 -4.10 12.14 -6.48
N TYR A 86 -3.35 11.73 -7.45
CA TYR A 86 -1.95 11.37 -7.24
C TYR A 86 -1.10 12.57 -6.90
N VAL A 87 -0.12 12.32 -6.04
CA VAL A 87 0.87 13.32 -5.75
C VAL A 87 1.73 13.50 -7.00
N PRO A 88 2.06 14.71 -7.39
CA PRO A 88 2.91 14.90 -8.56
C PRO A 88 4.25 14.23 -8.35
N THR A 89 4.74 13.58 -9.37
CA THR A 89 6.03 12.95 -9.25
C THR A 89 7.08 13.96 -9.55
N VAL A 90 8.20 13.73 -8.97
CA VAL A 90 9.23 14.66 -9.07
C VAL A 90 10.24 14.37 -10.09
N ASP A 91 10.17 13.26 -10.63
CA ASP A 91 11.13 12.92 -11.59
C ASP A 91 11.11 13.89 -12.67
N THR A 92 10.11 14.63 -12.76
CA THR A 92 10.09 15.56 -13.75
C THR A 92 11.12 16.53 -13.48
N ALA A 93 11.71 16.94 -14.43
CA ALA A 93 12.75 17.84 -14.27
C ALA A 93 12.37 19.05 -13.53
N THR A 94 11.16 19.30 -13.43
CA THR A 94 10.81 20.49 -12.76
C THR A 94 11.07 20.41 -11.32
N GLY A 95 11.09 19.27 -10.80
CA GLY A 95 11.27 19.16 -9.41
C GLY A 95 10.31 19.96 -8.67
N ALA A 96 9.40 20.47 -9.31
CA ALA A 96 8.56 21.36 -8.64
C ALA A 96 7.43 20.71 -8.02
N ALA A 97 7.50 19.55 -7.75
CA ALA A 97 6.45 18.91 -7.09
C ALA A 97 6.29 19.53 -5.80
N THR A 98 5.60 20.46 -5.66
CA THR A 98 5.38 21.02 -4.41
C THR A 98 4.10 20.59 -3.97
N LEU A 99 3.92 20.36 -2.82
CA LEU A 99 2.63 20.01 -2.32
C LEU A 99 2.05 21.11 -1.53
#